data_903bdcb1c553514256ad58b7832b7cc3
#
_entry.id   903bdcb1c553514256ad58b7832b7cc3
#
_cell.length_a   1.000
_cell.length_b   1.000
_cell.length_c   1.000
_cell.angle_alpha   90.00
_cell.angle_beta   90.00
_cell.angle_gamma   90.00
#
_symmetry.space_group_name_H-M   'P 1'
#
loop_
_entity.id
_entity.type
_entity.pdbx_description
1 polymer ?
#
loop_
_entity_poly.entity_id
_entity_poly.type
_entity_poly.pdbx_seq_one_letter_code
_entity_poly.pdbx_strand_id
1 'polypeptide(L)'
;MQTTTAACRGLYEKALPADLGWPQRLATAAELGFEFVEMSIDEQPTRQQRLDWDRRQRLAFIQARLDSGVTVPSLCLSAHRRDPFGSHDAATRERARVLMSKALELATDLGIRNIQLAGYDVYYEPADRHSRERFIEGMQWAAAQAARAQVMLSVEVMDTPFINSISKWRDIARHVNSPWFTVYPDLGNLSAWGNDVAAELALGIGSITAVHLKDTVAVGPGSAGQFRDVPFGEGCVDFAHAFAVLNALGYRGPYLLEMWAREDGQDKQRIAQAKAWIEQQMNDGGIAC
;
A
#
# COMPACT_ATOMS: atom_id res chain seq x y z
N MET A 1 11.86 1.47 31.89
CA MET A 1 11.56 2.53 30.92
C MET A 1 11.47 1.85 29.55
N GLN A 2 10.28 1.69 29.01
CA GLN A 2 10.12 1.31 27.60
C GLN A 2 10.56 2.53 26.78
N THR A 3 11.64 2.42 26.03
CA THR A 3 11.97 3.40 24.99
C THR A 3 10.86 3.32 23.96
N THR A 4 9.96 4.29 23.94
CA THR A 4 8.99 4.48 22.86
C THR A 4 9.80 4.76 21.60
N THR A 5 9.92 3.76 20.74
CA THR A 5 10.49 3.95 19.40
C THR A 5 9.51 4.80 18.61
N ALA A 6 9.97 5.90 18.00
CA ALA A 6 9.13 6.75 17.16
C ALA A 6 8.51 5.93 16.02
N ALA A 7 7.31 6.31 15.59
CA ALA A 7 6.61 5.65 14.50
C ALA A 7 7.39 5.79 13.19
N CYS A 8 7.56 4.69 12.45
CA CYS A 8 8.19 4.71 11.13
C CYS A 8 7.18 5.21 10.08
N ARG A 9 7.50 6.34 9.42
CA ARG A 9 6.61 7.03 8.49
C ARG A 9 7.19 7.05 7.09
N GLY A 10 6.38 6.62 6.15
CA GLY A 10 6.72 6.58 4.74
C GLY A 10 5.87 7.49 3.89
N LEU A 11 6.32 7.69 2.67
CA LEU A 11 5.64 8.46 1.65
C LEU A 11 5.41 7.58 0.41
N TYR A 12 4.17 7.61 -0.11
CA TYR A 12 3.90 7.00 -1.40
C TYR A 12 4.59 7.79 -2.52
N GLU A 13 5.33 7.11 -3.40
CA GLU A 13 6.12 7.83 -4.41
C GLU A 13 5.30 8.76 -5.30
N LYS A 14 3.99 8.46 -5.49
CA LYS A 14 3.11 9.29 -6.32
C LYS A 14 2.75 10.63 -5.70
N ALA A 15 3.05 10.85 -4.44
CA ALA A 15 2.95 12.16 -3.81
C ALA A 15 3.99 13.14 -4.36
N LEU A 16 5.08 12.61 -4.92
CA LEU A 16 6.18 13.37 -5.51
C LEU A 16 5.97 13.55 -7.02
N PRO A 17 6.42 14.67 -7.62
CA PRO A 17 6.31 14.93 -9.05
C PRO A 17 6.85 13.79 -9.91
N ALA A 18 6.15 13.51 -11.03
CA ALA A 18 6.44 12.34 -11.85
C ALA A 18 7.78 12.42 -12.59
N ASP A 19 8.26 13.61 -12.87
CA ASP A 19 9.52 13.90 -13.58
C ASP A 19 10.78 13.71 -12.74
N LEU A 20 10.66 13.63 -11.39
CA LEU A 20 11.81 13.41 -10.52
C LEU A 20 12.41 12.01 -10.72
N GLY A 21 13.73 11.96 -10.84
CA GLY A 21 14.49 10.71 -10.73
C GLY A 21 14.55 10.17 -9.31
N TRP A 22 14.96 8.91 -9.14
CA TRP A 22 15.02 8.28 -7.81
C TRP A 22 15.93 9.00 -6.81
N PRO A 23 17.13 9.49 -7.19
CA PRO A 23 17.95 10.27 -6.25
C PRO A 23 17.21 11.51 -5.71
N GLN A 24 16.51 12.24 -6.57
CA GLN A 24 15.76 13.44 -6.19
C GLN A 24 14.51 13.10 -5.34
N ARG A 25 13.77 12.01 -5.68
CA ARG A 25 12.62 11.54 -4.89
C ARG A 25 13.03 11.22 -3.47
N LEU A 26 14.10 10.44 -3.30
CA LEU A 26 14.59 10.02 -1.99
C LEU A 26 15.17 11.20 -1.20
N ALA A 27 15.91 12.10 -1.85
CA ALA A 27 16.39 13.33 -1.22
C ALA A 27 15.23 14.21 -0.73
N THR A 28 14.16 14.36 -1.54
CA THR A 28 12.97 15.13 -1.14
C THR A 28 12.24 14.45 0.03
N ALA A 29 12.12 13.12 0.02
CA ALA A 29 11.52 12.39 1.14
C ALA A 29 12.35 12.56 2.43
N ALA A 30 13.68 12.49 2.34
CA ALA A 30 14.60 12.75 3.48
C ALA A 30 14.44 14.18 4.02
N GLU A 31 14.41 15.18 3.14
CA GLU A 31 14.23 16.59 3.51
C GLU A 31 12.88 16.83 4.22
N LEU A 32 11.84 16.10 3.82
CA LEU A 32 10.53 16.14 4.46
C LEU A 32 10.44 15.28 5.73
N GLY A 33 11.52 14.58 6.10
CA GLY A 33 11.61 13.76 7.32
C GLY A 33 10.80 12.46 7.24
N PHE A 34 10.77 11.82 6.06
CA PHE A 34 10.26 10.45 5.91
C PHE A 34 11.40 9.43 5.98
N GLU A 35 11.16 8.32 6.63
CA GLU A 35 12.13 7.24 6.81
C GLU A 35 12.15 6.27 5.62
N PHE A 36 11.04 6.22 4.86
CA PHE A 36 10.95 5.36 3.69
C PHE A 36 10.02 5.92 2.61
N VAL A 37 10.18 5.39 1.39
CA VAL A 37 9.27 5.60 0.26
C VAL A 37 8.75 4.25 -0.22
N GLU A 38 7.47 4.16 -0.53
CA GLU A 38 6.91 3.00 -1.23
C GLU A 38 6.94 3.22 -2.74
N MET A 39 7.60 2.29 -3.46
CA MET A 39 7.69 2.31 -4.92
C MET A 39 6.33 1.92 -5.54
N SER A 40 5.96 2.52 -6.67
CA SER A 40 4.75 2.15 -7.42
C SER A 40 5.09 1.44 -8.73
N ILE A 41 4.46 0.32 -8.97
CA ILE A 41 4.39 -0.38 -10.27
C ILE A 41 2.91 -0.43 -10.65
N ASP A 42 2.46 0.56 -11.41
CA ASP A 42 1.07 0.69 -11.84
C ASP A 42 0.90 0.48 -13.36
N GLU A 43 -0.23 0.89 -13.91
CA GLU A 43 -0.56 0.74 -15.33
C GLU A 43 0.24 1.66 -16.26
N GLN A 44 1.00 2.62 -15.72
CA GLN A 44 1.84 3.53 -16.52
C GLN A 44 3.06 2.77 -17.08
N PRO A 45 3.31 2.84 -18.40
CA PRO A 45 4.43 2.13 -19.02
C PRO A 45 5.78 2.44 -18.37
N THR A 46 6.02 3.70 -18.01
CA THR A 46 7.26 4.15 -17.36
C THR A 46 7.49 3.50 -15.98
N ARG A 47 6.41 3.19 -15.23
CA ARG A 47 6.51 2.48 -13.96
C ARG A 47 6.61 0.97 -14.16
N GLN A 48 5.90 0.40 -15.14
CA GLN A 48 6.04 -1.03 -15.47
C GLN A 48 7.43 -1.39 -15.99
N GLN A 49 8.09 -0.51 -16.74
CA GLN A 49 9.47 -0.71 -17.22
C GLN A 49 10.48 -0.94 -16.09
N ARG A 50 10.16 -0.58 -14.84
CA ARG A 50 10.99 -0.87 -13.67
C ARG A 50 11.15 -2.37 -13.42
N LEU A 51 10.17 -3.16 -13.81
CA LEU A 51 10.21 -4.62 -13.73
C LEU A 51 11.30 -5.22 -14.65
N ASP A 52 11.70 -4.48 -15.68
CA ASP A 52 12.70 -4.88 -16.67
C ASP A 52 14.03 -4.09 -16.49
N TRP A 53 14.22 -3.44 -15.34
CA TRP A 53 15.49 -2.77 -15.06
C TRP A 53 16.66 -3.73 -15.14
N ASP A 54 17.68 -3.30 -15.88
CA ASP A 54 18.96 -3.99 -15.96
C ASP A 54 19.76 -3.86 -14.64
N ARG A 55 20.86 -4.58 -14.55
CA ARG A 55 21.74 -4.57 -13.39
C ARG A 55 22.24 -3.15 -13.06
N ARG A 56 22.55 -2.33 -14.06
CA ARG A 56 23.05 -0.96 -13.85
C ARG A 56 21.98 -0.09 -13.22
N GLN A 57 20.74 -0.18 -13.69
CA GLN A 57 19.61 0.57 -13.16
C GLN A 57 19.28 0.15 -11.72
N ARG A 58 19.28 -1.17 -11.43
CA ARG A 58 19.09 -1.70 -10.07
C ARG A 58 20.17 -1.20 -9.10
N LEU A 59 21.44 -1.22 -9.51
CA LEU A 59 22.56 -0.71 -8.69
C LEU A 59 22.48 0.79 -8.48
N ALA A 60 22.11 1.58 -9.50
CA ALA A 60 21.93 3.02 -9.38
C ALA A 60 20.81 3.38 -8.38
N PHE A 61 19.73 2.61 -8.37
CA PHE A 61 18.66 2.77 -7.39
C PHE A 61 19.12 2.43 -5.96
N ILE A 62 19.86 1.32 -5.78
CA ILE A 62 20.42 0.95 -4.48
C ILE A 62 21.38 2.04 -3.97
N GLN A 63 22.23 2.59 -4.85
CA GLN A 63 23.13 3.67 -4.48
C GLN A 63 22.35 4.92 -4.04
N ALA A 64 21.30 5.32 -4.77
CA ALA A 64 20.48 6.46 -4.38
C ALA A 64 19.84 6.28 -2.99
N ARG A 65 19.43 5.05 -2.62
CA ARG A 65 18.95 4.74 -1.26
C ARG A 65 20.03 4.91 -0.21
N LEU A 66 21.24 4.42 -0.49
CA LEU A 66 22.38 4.54 0.44
C LEU A 66 22.77 6.01 0.64
N ASP A 67 22.79 6.79 -0.44
CA ASP A 67 23.17 8.20 -0.41
C ASP A 67 22.16 9.06 0.36
N SER A 68 20.88 8.74 0.25
CA SER A 68 19.79 9.50 0.91
C SER A 68 19.52 9.07 2.35
N GLY A 69 19.87 7.85 2.72
CA GLY A 69 19.47 7.23 3.99
C GLY A 69 17.98 6.82 4.04
N VAL A 70 17.19 7.10 3.00
CA VAL A 70 15.76 6.72 2.92
C VAL A 70 15.65 5.31 2.37
N THR A 71 14.88 4.46 3.06
CA THR A 71 14.66 3.07 2.62
C THR A 71 13.50 2.95 1.63
N VAL A 72 13.45 1.85 0.89
CA VAL A 72 12.29 1.48 0.05
C VAL A 72 11.95 0.02 0.38
N PRO A 73 11.21 -0.21 1.48
CA PRO A 73 10.94 -1.56 1.97
C PRO A 73 9.77 -2.23 1.25
N SER A 74 8.96 -1.47 0.55
CA SER A 74 7.75 -1.97 -0.12
C SER A 74 7.59 -1.42 -1.53
N LEU A 75 6.86 -2.17 -2.35
CA LEU A 75 6.36 -1.72 -3.64
C LEU A 75 4.86 -2.03 -3.76
N CYS A 76 4.12 -1.08 -4.32
CA CYS A 76 2.71 -1.22 -4.66
C CYS A 76 2.58 -1.73 -6.11
N LEU A 77 2.11 -2.97 -6.27
CA LEU A 77 1.93 -3.62 -7.58
C LEU A 77 0.48 -3.47 -8.07
N SER A 78 0.06 -2.24 -8.34
CA SER A 78 -1.29 -1.95 -8.83
C SER A 78 -1.48 -2.18 -10.34
N ALA A 79 -0.43 -2.60 -11.06
CA ALA A 79 -0.51 -3.03 -12.45
C ALA A 79 -1.49 -4.21 -12.66
N HIS A 80 -1.72 -5.04 -11.65
CA HIS A 80 -2.73 -6.08 -11.66
C HIS A 80 -4.18 -5.58 -11.83
N ARG A 81 -4.42 -4.27 -11.77
CA ARG A 81 -5.72 -3.69 -12.14
C ARG A 81 -6.06 -3.99 -13.60
N ARG A 82 -5.08 -3.91 -14.51
CA ARG A 82 -5.24 -4.24 -15.93
C ARG A 82 -5.16 -5.73 -16.23
N ASP A 83 -4.25 -6.43 -15.57
CA ASP A 83 -4.02 -7.86 -15.75
C ASP A 83 -4.27 -8.59 -14.42
N PRO A 84 -5.57 -8.74 -14.00
CA PRO A 84 -5.91 -9.34 -12.71
C PRO A 84 -5.87 -10.87 -12.75
N PHE A 85 -5.57 -11.47 -11.60
CA PHE A 85 -5.63 -12.92 -11.43
C PHE A 85 -7.04 -13.49 -11.58
N GLY A 86 -8.08 -12.68 -11.30
CA GLY A 86 -9.49 -13.09 -11.40
C GLY A 86 -10.06 -13.06 -12.82
N SER A 87 -9.34 -12.52 -13.82
CA SER A 87 -9.82 -12.38 -15.20
C SER A 87 -10.40 -13.69 -15.77
N HIS A 88 -11.48 -13.56 -16.54
CA HIS A 88 -12.02 -14.69 -17.32
C HIS A 88 -11.09 -15.12 -18.46
N ASP A 89 -10.25 -14.19 -18.96
CA ASP A 89 -9.28 -14.47 -20.02
C ASP A 89 -8.00 -15.13 -19.47
N ALA A 90 -7.68 -16.31 -19.98
CA ALA A 90 -6.51 -17.07 -19.56
C ALA A 90 -5.19 -16.36 -19.88
N ALA A 91 -5.12 -15.62 -20.99
CA ALA A 91 -3.92 -14.88 -21.37
C ALA A 91 -3.67 -13.70 -20.42
N THR A 92 -4.73 -13.03 -19.95
CA THR A 92 -4.65 -11.99 -18.92
C THR A 92 -4.14 -12.55 -17.59
N ARG A 93 -4.64 -13.71 -17.15
CA ARG A 93 -4.13 -14.38 -15.95
C ARG A 93 -2.65 -14.80 -16.07
N GLU A 94 -2.21 -15.19 -17.24
CA GLU A 94 -0.79 -15.50 -17.48
C GLU A 94 0.07 -14.22 -17.40
N ARG A 95 -0.40 -13.09 -17.96
CA ARG A 95 0.29 -11.80 -17.77
C ARG A 95 0.35 -11.39 -16.31
N ALA A 96 -0.70 -11.64 -15.52
CA ALA A 96 -0.68 -11.42 -14.07
C ALA A 96 0.45 -12.21 -13.38
N ARG A 97 0.65 -13.48 -13.77
CA ARG A 97 1.75 -14.31 -13.24
C ARG A 97 3.12 -13.78 -13.64
N VAL A 98 3.26 -13.33 -14.88
CA VAL A 98 4.51 -12.72 -15.37
C VAL A 98 4.83 -11.44 -14.59
N LEU A 99 3.84 -10.55 -14.40
CA LEU A 99 3.98 -9.34 -13.58
C LEU A 99 4.44 -9.66 -12.17
N MET A 100 3.79 -10.61 -11.51
CA MET A 100 4.14 -11.04 -10.15
C MET A 100 5.56 -11.61 -10.08
N SER A 101 5.93 -12.48 -11.04
CA SER A 101 7.27 -13.08 -11.06
C SER A 101 8.36 -12.03 -11.19
N LYS A 102 8.18 -11.06 -12.10
CA LYS A 102 9.12 -9.94 -12.28
C LYS A 102 9.17 -9.02 -11.06
N ALA A 103 8.02 -8.78 -10.41
CA ALA A 103 7.95 -7.98 -9.19
C ALA A 103 8.69 -8.64 -8.02
N LEU A 104 8.59 -9.96 -7.87
CA LEU A 104 9.33 -10.72 -6.87
C LEU A 104 10.84 -10.71 -7.15
N GLU A 105 11.25 -10.85 -8.41
CA GLU A 105 12.65 -10.73 -8.82
C GLU A 105 13.20 -9.33 -8.49
N LEU A 106 12.49 -8.28 -8.92
CA LEU A 106 12.88 -6.89 -8.63
C LEU A 106 12.96 -6.64 -7.13
N ALA A 107 11.96 -7.10 -6.36
CA ALA A 107 11.93 -6.94 -4.91
C ALA A 107 13.14 -7.62 -4.25
N THR A 108 13.47 -8.82 -4.67
CA THR A 108 14.65 -9.57 -4.16
C THR A 108 15.95 -8.81 -4.43
N ASP A 109 16.15 -8.35 -5.66
CA ASP A 109 17.37 -7.65 -6.07
C ASP A 109 17.55 -6.29 -5.39
N LEU A 110 16.43 -5.59 -5.14
CA LEU A 110 16.44 -4.27 -4.50
C LEU A 110 16.37 -4.35 -2.97
N GLY A 111 16.21 -5.53 -2.39
CA GLY A 111 16.02 -5.71 -0.94
C GLY A 111 14.67 -5.21 -0.43
N ILE A 112 13.66 -5.16 -1.30
CA ILE A 112 12.26 -4.87 -0.94
C ILE A 112 11.68 -6.12 -0.28
N ARG A 113 10.97 -5.95 0.83
CA ARG A 113 10.47 -7.06 1.66
C ARG A 113 8.96 -7.26 1.58
N ASN A 114 8.25 -6.29 1.02
CA ASN A 114 6.80 -6.34 0.93
C ASN A 114 6.31 -5.87 -0.45
N ILE A 115 5.48 -6.68 -1.09
CA ILE A 115 4.73 -6.28 -2.28
C ILE A 115 3.29 -6.05 -1.84
N GLN A 116 2.86 -4.80 -1.87
CA GLN A 116 1.48 -4.41 -1.64
C GLN A 116 0.67 -4.67 -2.92
N LEU A 117 -0.45 -5.34 -2.79
CA LEU A 117 -1.37 -5.72 -3.86
C LEU A 117 -2.71 -5.03 -3.65
N ALA A 118 -3.27 -4.44 -4.70
CA ALA A 118 -4.64 -3.95 -4.63
C ALA A 118 -5.63 -5.12 -4.49
N GLY A 119 -6.55 -5.03 -3.53
CA GLY A 119 -7.53 -6.07 -3.21
C GLY A 119 -8.67 -6.15 -4.22
N TYR A 120 -8.35 -6.35 -5.50
CA TYR A 120 -9.32 -6.58 -6.58
C TYR A 120 -9.22 -8.01 -7.10
N ASP A 121 -10.35 -8.68 -7.28
CA ASP A 121 -10.40 -9.90 -8.10
C ASP A 121 -10.29 -9.55 -9.60
N VAL A 122 -11.10 -8.59 -10.05
CA VAL A 122 -11.06 -7.93 -11.35
C VAL A 122 -11.34 -6.43 -11.15
N TYR A 123 -10.97 -5.60 -12.12
CA TYR A 123 -11.24 -4.16 -12.05
C TYR A 123 -12.00 -3.64 -13.27
N TYR A 124 -11.58 -4.01 -14.48
CA TYR A 124 -12.22 -3.60 -15.74
C TYR A 124 -13.15 -4.67 -16.31
N GLU A 125 -13.36 -5.76 -15.61
CA GLU A 125 -14.25 -6.85 -15.96
C GLU A 125 -15.37 -6.96 -14.91
N PRO A 126 -16.53 -7.52 -15.24
CA PRO A 126 -17.55 -7.85 -14.25
C PRO A 126 -17.01 -8.90 -13.26
N ALA A 127 -17.14 -8.60 -11.97
CA ALA A 127 -16.82 -9.54 -10.90
C ALA A 127 -17.95 -10.59 -10.75
N ASP A 128 -17.56 -11.84 -10.52
CA ASP A 128 -18.47 -12.95 -10.26
C ASP A 128 -17.85 -13.97 -9.29
N ARG A 129 -18.57 -15.07 -9.03
CA ARG A 129 -18.04 -16.15 -8.21
C ARG A 129 -16.74 -16.74 -8.78
N HIS A 130 -16.63 -16.87 -10.08
CA HIS A 130 -15.47 -17.47 -10.73
C HIS A 130 -14.27 -16.52 -10.74
N SER A 131 -14.48 -15.19 -10.82
CA SER A 131 -13.39 -14.23 -10.66
C SER A 131 -12.76 -14.32 -9.26
N ARG A 132 -13.60 -14.50 -8.23
CA ARG A 132 -13.13 -14.73 -6.86
C ARG A 132 -12.34 -16.04 -6.74
N GLU A 133 -12.84 -17.13 -7.29
CA GLU A 133 -12.17 -18.44 -7.26
C GLU A 133 -10.80 -18.36 -7.96
N ARG A 134 -10.73 -17.78 -9.16
CA ARG A 134 -9.48 -17.57 -9.89
C ARG A 134 -8.50 -16.66 -9.15
N PHE A 135 -8.99 -15.61 -8.49
CA PHE A 135 -8.16 -14.75 -7.65
C PHE A 135 -7.52 -15.55 -6.51
N ILE A 136 -8.29 -16.40 -5.81
CA ILE A 136 -7.77 -17.24 -4.73
C ILE A 136 -6.68 -18.20 -5.26
N GLU A 137 -6.92 -18.88 -6.37
CA GLU A 137 -5.93 -19.76 -7.02
C GLU A 137 -4.66 -18.98 -7.41
N GLY A 138 -4.83 -17.77 -7.95
CA GLY A 138 -3.72 -16.87 -8.27
C GLY A 138 -2.91 -16.47 -7.06
N MET A 139 -3.58 -16.16 -5.93
CA MET A 139 -2.91 -15.80 -4.68
C MET A 139 -2.25 -16.99 -4.00
N GLN A 140 -2.80 -18.18 -4.09
CA GLN A 140 -2.13 -19.41 -3.62
C GLN A 140 -0.80 -19.62 -4.36
N TRP A 141 -0.84 -19.51 -5.69
CA TRP A 141 0.37 -19.59 -6.51
C TRP A 141 1.36 -18.45 -6.16
N ALA A 142 0.89 -17.20 -6.10
CA ALA A 142 1.74 -16.05 -5.82
C ALA A 142 2.40 -16.14 -4.43
N ALA A 143 1.65 -16.54 -3.40
CA ALA A 143 2.16 -16.73 -2.05
C ALA A 143 3.22 -17.83 -1.97
N ALA A 144 3.10 -18.89 -2.77
CA ALA A 144 4.12 -19.93 -2.85
C ALA A 144 5.42 -19.42 -3.52
N GLN A 145 5.33 -18.54 -4.54
CA GLN A 145 6.51 -17.89 -5.12
C GLN A 145 7.14 -16.88 -4.14
N ALA A 146 6.31 -16.07 -3.49
CA ALA A 146 6.73 -15.08 -2.50
C ALA A 146 7.47 -15.72 -1.30
N ALA A 147 6.99 -16.87 -0.83
CA ALA A 147 7.66 -17.65 0.21
C ALA A 147 9.10 -18.05 -0.17
N ARG A 148 9.31 -18.46 -1.44
CA ARG A 148 10.65 -18.81 -1.96
C ARG A 148 11.57 -17.60 -2.04
N ALA A 149 11.00 -16.43 -2.39
CA ALA A 149 11.72 -15.16 -2.48
C ALA A 149 11.91 -14.49 -1.10
N GLN A 150 11.25 -14.98 -0.04
CA GLN A 150 11.19 -14.36 1.29
C GLN A 150 10.67 -12.91 1.22
N VAL A 151 9.64 -12.69 0.40
CA VAL A 151 8.95 -11.40 0.22
C VAL A 151 7.49 -11.59 0.65
N MET A 152 6.97 -10.67 1.46
CA MET A 152 5.56 -10.67 1.86
C MET A 152 4.67 -10.18 0.71
N LEU A 153 3.48 -10.75 0.60
CA LEU A 153 2.40 -10.21 -0.22
C LEU A 153 1.33 -9.63 0.72
N SER A 154 1.11 -8.33 0.66
CA SER A 154 0.16 -7.66 1.54
C SER A 154 -0.98 -7.06 0.72
N VAL A 155 -2.19 -7.54 0.96
CA VAL A 155 -3.35 -7.07 0.21
C VAL A 155 -3.92 -5.82 0.86
N GLU A 156 -3.99 -4.75 0.09
CA GLU A 156 -4.64 -3.52 0.51
C GLU A 156 -6.15 -3.68 0.58
N VAL A 157 -6.73 -3.14 1.66
CA VAL A 157 -8.18 -2.91 1.75
C VAL A 157 -8.55 -1.79 0.79
N MET A 158 -9.47 -2.06 -0.15
CA MET A 158 -9.69 -1.24 -1.33
C MET A 158 -11.01 -0.47 -1.35
N ASP A 159 -11.11 0.39 -2.38
CA ASP A 159 -12.25 1.22 -2.74
C ASP A 159 -13.38 0.46 -3.48
N THR A 160 -13.29 -0.86 -3.61
CA THR A 160 -14.30 -1.73 -4.21
C THR A 160 -14.88 -2.72 -3.21
N PRO A 161 -16.09 -3.24 -3.42
CA PRO A 161 -16.74 -4.16 -2.48
C PRO A 161 -16.02 -5.50 -2.29
N PHE A 162 -15.04 -5.87 -3.11
CA PHE A 162 -14.40 -7.19 -3.06
C PHE A 162 -13.60 -7.39 -1.77
N ILE A 163 -12.58 -6.56 -1.51
CA ILE A 163 -11.84 -6.55 -0.24
C ILE A 163 -11.84 -5.12 0.30
N ASN A 164 -12.97 -4.67 0.82
CA ASN A 164 -13.13 -3.35 1.46
C ASN A 164 -13.09 -3.41 2.99
N SER A 165 -12.67 -4.53 3.55
CA SER A 165 -12.50 -4.72 4.99
C SER A 165 -11.46 -5.81 5.26
N ILE A 166 -10.89 -5.81 6.46
CA ILE A 166 -9.97 -6.85 6.91
C ILE A 166 -10.71 -8.18 7.08
N SER A 167 -11.96 -8.16 7.49
CA SER A 167 -12.81 -9.35 7.59
C SER A 167 -12.95 -10.06 6.24
N LYS A 168 -13.15 -9.32 5.14
CA LYS A 168 -13.20 -9.89 3.78
C LYS A 168 -11.84 -10.42 3.32
N TRP A 169 -10.75 -9.69 3.59
CA TRP A 169 -9.41 -10.22 3.35
C TRP A 169 -9.19 -11.54 4.09
N ARG A 170 -9.60 -11.61 5.36
CA ARG A 170 -9.45 -12.81 6.20
C ARG A 170 -10.19 -14.01 5.62
N ASP A 171 -11.34 -13.82 5.00
CA ASP A 171 -12.07 -14.89 4.32
C ASP A 171 -11.30 -15.43 3.11
N ILE A 172 -10.62 -14.57 2.35
CA ILE A 172 -9.70 -14.98 1.28
C ILE A 172 -8.47 -15.67 1.87
N ALA A 173 -7.87 -15.10 2.92
CA ALA A 173 -6.64 -15.59 3.53
C ALA A 173 -6.77 -17.02 4.07
N ARG A 174 -7.96 -17.42 4.57
CA ARG A 174 -8.23 -18.81 4.97
C ARG A 174 -8.09 -19.80 3.82
N HIS A 175 -8.39 -19.40 2.59
CA HIS A 175 -8.24 -20.22 1.39
C HIS A 175 -6.81 -20.20 0.85
N VAL A 176 -6.13 -19.06 0.89
CA VAL A 176 -4.73 -18.93 0.49
C VAL A 176 -3.81 -19.70 1.44
N ASN A 177 -4.12 -19.68 2.73
CA ASN A 177 -3.46 -20.44 3.80
C ASN A 177 -1.93 -20.34 3.78
N SER A 178 -1.42 -19.11 3.78
CA SER A 178 0.02 -18.85 3.74
C SER A 178 0.39 -17.72 4.69
N PRO A 179 1.46 -17.85 5.49
CA PRO A 179 1.95 -16.75 6.32
C PRO A 179 2.58 -15.61 5.49
N TRP A 180 2.82 -15.83 4.21
CA TRP A 180 3.33 -14.81 3.27
C TRP A 180 2.21 -14.00 2.61
N PHE A 181 0.96 -14.25 2.96
CA PHE A 181 -0.23 -13.53 2.50
C PHE A 181 -0.86 -12.77 3.66
N THR A 182 -0.64 -11.47 3.70
CA THR A 182 -0.95 -10.57 4.81
C THR A 182 -1.88 -9.45 4.35
N VAL A 183 -2.23 -8.53 5.26
CA VAL A 183 -3.12 -7.41 4.98
C VAL A 183 -2.38 -6.07 5.13
N TYR A 184 -2.76 -5.13 4.29
CA TYR A 184 -2.31 -3.74 4.30
C TYR A 184 -3.56 -2.85 4.42
N PRO A 185 -4.07 -2.57 5.63
CA PRO A 185 -5.23 -1.71 5.79
C PRO A 185 -4.94 -0.27 5.34
N ASP A 186 -5.89 0.29 4.59
CA ASP A 186 -5.99 1.70 4.31
C ASP A 186 -7.11 2.27 5.19
N LEU A 187 -6.78 3.21 6.08
CA LEU A 187 -7.74 3.78 7.04
C LEU A 187 -8.86 4.54 6.32
N GLY A 188 -8.53 5.20 5.19
CA GLY A 188 -9.52 5.89 4.38
C GLY A 188 -10.53 4.93 3.76
N ASN A 189 -10.03 3.87 3.12
CA ASN A 189 -10.91 2.87 2.50
C ASN A 189 -11.79 2.16 3.54
N LEU A 190 -11.23 1.78 4.69
CA LEU A 190 -12.00 1.18 5.79
C LEU A 190 -13.13 2.11 6.25
N SER A 191 -12.81 3.39 6.51
CA SER A 191 -13.76 4.38 7.02
C SER A 191 -14.84 4.73 5.98
N ALA A 192 -14.45 4.91 4.71
CA ALA A 192 -15.39 5.27 3.64
C ALA A 192 -16.53 4.25 3.47
N TRP A 193 -16.25 2.97 3.69
CA TRP A 193 -17.26 1.89 3.63
C TRP A 193 -18.07 1.72 4.92
N GLY A 194 -17.86 2.58 5.93
CA GLY A 194 -18.59 2.53 7.20
C GLY A 194 -18.26 1.30 8.05
N ASN A 195 -17.07 0.73 7.90
CA ASN A 195 -16.62 -0.37 8.75
C ASN A 195 -16.38 0.10 10.18
N ASP A 196 -16.55 -0.78 11.16
CA ASP A 196 -16.02 -0.58 12.49
C ASP A 196 -14.49 -0.73 12.45
N VAL A 197 -13.80 0.41 12.31
CA VAL A 197 -12.34 0.46 12.14
C VAL A 197 -11.62 -0.22 13.30
N ALA A 198 -12.10 -0.06 14.54
CA ALA A 198 -11.49 -0.66 15.71
C ALA A 198 -11.59 -2.20 15.67
N ALA A 199 -12.77 -2.73 15.35
CA ALA A 199 -12.99 -4.17 15.23
C ALA A 199 -12.18 -4.77 14.07
N GLU A 200 -12.14 -4.11 12.93
CA GLU A 200 -11.37 -4.55 11.76
C GLU A 200 -9.86 -4.58 12.05
N LEU A 201 -9.30 -3.52 12.66
CA LEU A 201 -7.89 -3.47 13.04
C LEU A 201 -7.54 -4.56 14.07
N ALA A 202 -8.39 -4.76 15.08
CA ALA A 202 -8.21 -5.83 16.06
C ALA A 202 -8.22 -7.23 15.41
N LEU A 203 -9.08 -7.42 14.40
CA LEU A 203 -9.19 -8.67 13.65
C LEU A 203 -7.91 -8.99 12.86
N GLY A 204 -7.24 -7.96 12.35
CA GLY A 204 -6.07 -8.07 11.48
C GLY A 204 -4.71 -7.96 12.16
N ILE A 205 -4.63 -7.54 13.43
CA ILE A 205 -3.40 -7.07 14.07
C ILE A 205 -2.19 -7.99 13.89
N GLY A 206 -2.37 -9.30 13.93
CA GLY A 206 -1.30 -10.29 13.73
C GLY A 206 -0.85 -10.46 12.27
N SER A 207 -1.51 -9.79 11.32
CA SER A 207 -1.26 -9.92 9.88
C SER A 207 -1.08 -8.57 9.18
N ILE A 208 -1.13 -7.45 9.92
CA ILE A 208 -0.91 -6.10 9.37
C ILE A 208 0.59 -5.88 9.17
N THR A 209 1.00 -5.63 7.92
CA THR A 209 2.40 -5.33 7.57
C THR A 209 2.71 -3.84 7.59
N ALA A 210 1.78 -3.02 7.15
CA ALA A 210 1.86 -1.56 7.19
C ALA A 210 0.44 -0.99 7.12
N VAL A 211 0.29 0.31 7.33
CA VAL A 211 -1.01 1.01 7.30
C VAL A 211 -0.92 2.20 6.35
N HIS A 212 -1.80 2.25 5.35
CA HIS A 212 -2.00 3.44 4.51
C HIS A 212 -2.81 4.50 5.25
N LEU A 213 -2.36 5.73 5.14
CA LEU A 213 -2.99 6.93 5.66
C LEU A 213 -3.46 7.79 4.50
N LYS A 214 -4.75 7.83 4.32
CA LYS A 214 -5.44 8.61 3.31
C LYS A 214 -6.78 9.06 3.87
N ASP A 215 -7.20 10.28 3.59
CA ASP A 215 -8.56 10.70 3.92
C ASP A 215 -9.53 10.45 2.77
N THR A 216 -10.80 10.29 3.07
CA THR A 216 -11.84 9.87 2.13
C THR A 216 -13.18 10.48 2.49
N VAL A 217 -14.10 10.54 1.53
CA VAL A 217 -15.51 10.83 1.78
C VAL A 217 -16.30 9.53 1.79
N ALA A 218 -17.18 9.38 2.78
CA ALA A 218 -17.94 8.15 2.99
C ALA A 218 -18.85 7.79 1.81
N VAL A 219 -18.97 6.49 1.54
CA VAL A 219 -20.01 5.91 0.70
C VAL A 219 -21.35 6.00 1.44
N GLY A 220 -22.41 6.39 0.73
CA GLY A 220 -23.72 6.52 1.35
C GLY A 220 -24.86 6.51 0.32
N PRO A 221 -26.12 6.68 0.77
CA PRO A 221 -27.25 6.75 -0.15
C PRO A 221 -27.06 7.89 -1.17
N GLY A 222 -26.92 7.52 -2.45
CA GLY A 222 -26.71 8.48 -3.53
C GLY A 222 -25.28 9.02 -3.67
N SER A 223 -24.30 8.51 -2.89
CA SER A 223 -22.88 8.88 -2.98
C SER A 223 -22.01 7.64 -3.14
N ALA A 224 -21.19 7.62 -4.18
CA ALA A 224 -20.16 6.59 -4.35
C ALA A 224 -18.96 6.77 -3.41
N GLY A 225 -18.95 7.83 -2.58
CA GLY A 225 -17.79 8.24 -1.82
C GLY A 225 -16.71 8.90 -2.68
N GLN A 226 -15.65 9.36 -2.01
CA GLN A 226 -14.45 9.84 -2.69
C GLN A 226 -13.22 9.23 -2.01
N PHE A 227 -12.41 8.50 -2.78
CA PHE A 227 -11.29 7.72 -2.27
C PHE A 227 -9.91 8.31 -2.59
N ARG A 228 -9.89 9.47 -3.25
CA ARG A 228 -8.65 10.20 -3.61
C ARG A 228 -8.85 11.69 -3.50
N ASP A 229 -7.72 12.39 -3.33
CA ASP A 229 -7.64 13.85 -3.37
C ASP A 229 -8.52 14.57 -2.32
N VAL A 230 -8.88 13.89 -1.24
CA VAL A 230 -9.50 14.49 -0.07
C VAL A 230 -8.37 14.99 0.84
N PRO A 231 -8.30 16.29 1.15
CA PRO A 231 -7.29 16.80 2.08
C PRO A 231 -7.46 16.17 3.47
N PHE A 232 -6.34 15.90 4.14
CA PHE A 232 -6.39 15.35 5.49
C PHE A 232 -7.14 16.26 6.44
N GLY A 233 -8.10 15.70 7.17
CA GLY A 233 -8.98 16.40 8.11
C GLY A 233 -10.27 16.95 7.48
N GLU A 234 -10.48 16.81 6.19
CA GLU A 234 -11.71 17.21 5.48
C GLU A 234 -12.61 16.02 5.14
N GLY A 235 -12.15 14.78 5.40
CA GLY A 235 -12.86 13.55 5.12
C GLY A 235 -13.58 12.95 6.32
N CYS A 236 -13.80 11.63 6.24
CA CYS A 236 -14.55 10.88 7.24
C CYS A 236 -13.69 10.04 8.20
N VAL A 237 -12.36 10.10 8.07
CA VAL A 237 -11.46 9.25 8.86
C VAL A 237 -11.21 9.84 10.24
N ASP A 238 -11.54 9.11 11.29
CA ASP A 238 -11.12 9.43 12.65
C ASP A 238 -9.71 8.87 12.91
N PHE A 239 -8.70 9.61 12.47
CA PHE A 239 -7.30 9.20 12.58
C PHE A 239 -6.84 9.08 14.03
N ALA A 240 -7.21 10.01 14.92
CA ALA A 240 -6.81 9.95 16.31
C ALA A 240 -7.34 8.68 16.99
N HIS A 241 -8.61 8.34 16.74
CA HIS A 241 -9.19 7.09 17.24
C HIS A 241 -8.50 5.85 16.65
N ALA A 242 -8.27 5.80 15.33
CA ALA A 242 -7.60 4.69 14.69
C ALA A 242 -6.17 4.48 15.24
N PHE A 243 -5.42 5.57 15.47
CA PHE A 243 -4.09 5.49 16.09
C PHE A 243 -4.14 5.04 17.55
N ALA A 244 -5.13 5.51 18.33
CA ALA A 244 -5.33 5.04 19.70
C ALA A 244 -5.60 3.52 19.75
N VAL A 245 -6.43 3.03 18.83
CA VAL A 245 -6.70 1.59 18.69
C VAL A 245 -5.43 0.81 18.32
N LEU A 246 -4.69 1.25 17.29
CA LEU A 246 -3.45 0.59 16.86
C LEU A 246 -2.40 0.57 17.99
N ASN A 247 -2.28 1.68 18.74
CA ASN A 247 -1.39 1.75 19.89
C ASN A 247 -1.79 0.79 21.01
N ALA A 248 -3.09 0.73 21.34
CA ALA A 248 -3.64 -0.19 22.34
C ALA A 248 -3.45 -1.66 21.94
N LEU A 249 -3.57 -1.98 20.64
CA LEU A 249 -3.30 -3.31 20.09
C LEU A 249 -1.81 -3.66 20.01
N GLY A 250 -0.93 -2.72 20.34
CA GLY A 250 0.52 -2.93 20.31
C GLY A 250 1.13 -2.91 18.91
N TYR A 251 0.46 -2.30 17.92
CA TYR A 251 1.05 -2.15 16.59
C TYR A 251 2.33 -1.31 16.64
N ARG A 252 3.36 -1.78 15.96
CA ARG A 252 4.69 -1.11 15.87
C ARG A 252 5.23 -1.10 14.44
N GLY A 253 4.39 -1.42 13.48
CA GLY A 253 4.72 -1.39 12.05
C GLY A 253 4.71 0.03 11.46
N PRO A 254 5.08 0.16 10.18
CA PRO A 254 5.15 1.43 9.49
C PRO A 254 3.78 1.97 9.09
N TYR A 255 3.74 3.30 8.94
CA TYR A 255 2.61 4.05 8.40
C TYR A 255 3.03 4.73 7.11
N LEU A 256 2.21 4.67 6.07
CA LEU A 256 2.47 5.26 4.76
C LEU A 256 1.46 6.38 4.46
N LEU A 257 1.97 7.58 4.23
CA LEU A 257 1.17 8.70 3.75
C LEU A 257 0.87 8.52 2.26
N GLU A 258 -0.39 8.25 1.92
CA GLU A 258 -0.84 8.05 0.55
C GLU A 258 -1.44 9.34 -0.02
N MET A 259 -0.72 9.94 -0.94
CA MET A 259 -1.10 11.16 -1.67
C MET A 259 -0.72 11.05 -3.14
N TRP A 260 -1.24 11.98 -3.95
CA TRP A 260 -0.89 12.13 -5.35
C TRP A 260 -0.42 13.55 -5.63
N ALA A 261 0.66 13.68 -6.42
CA ALA A 261 1.15 14.97 -6.88
C ALA A 261 0.12 15.63 -7.81
N ARG A 262 -0.02 16.93 -7.68
CA ARG A 262 -0.86 17.77 -8.56
C ARG A 262 -0.04 18.47 -9.65
N GLU A 263 1.28 18.37 -9.58
CA GLU A 263 2.23 18.92 -10.54
C GLU A 263 2.09 20.45 -10.77
N ASP A 264 1.65 21.16 -9.73
CA ASP A 264 1.46 22.62 -9.72
C ASP A 264 2.58 23.37 -8.97
N GLY A 265 3.67 22.67 -8.65
CA GLY A 265 4.82 23.21 -7.92
C GLY A 265 4.64 23.34 -6.41
N GLN A 266 3.47 22.95 -5.86
CA GLN A 266 3.19 23.04 -4.42
C GLN A 266 3.17 21.67 -3.71
N ASP A 267 3.53 20.60 -4.42
CA ASP A 267 3.43 19.23 -3.88
C ASP A 267 4.23 19.05 -2.60
N LYS A 268 5.45 19.56 -2.53
CA LYS A 268 6.29 19.50 -1.35
C LYS A 268 5.66 20.18 -0.13
N GLN A 269 5.02 21.34 -0.33
CA GLN A 269 4.33 22.05 0.74
C GLN A 269 3.11 21.28 1.23
N ARG A 270 2.31 20.71 0.31
CA ARG A 270 1.15 19.87 0.67
C ARG A 270 1.55 18.62 1.44
N ILE A 271 2.64 17.95 1.04
CA ILE A 271 3.16 16.79 1.76
C ILE A 271 3.59 17.19 3.17
N ALA A 272 4.30 18.30 3.34
CA ALA A 272 4.72 18.79 4.65
C ALA A 272 3.53 19.11 5.57
N GLN A 273 2.49 19.76 5.03
CA GLN A 273 1.25 20.07 5.77
C GLN A 273 0.51 18.79 6.17
N ALA A 274 0.35 17.83 5.24
CA ALA A 274 -0.29 16.55 5.51
C ALA A 274 0.47 15.75 6.58
N LYS A 275 1.80 15.72 6.49
CA LYS A 275 2.66 15.05 7.48
C LYS A 275 2.47 15.67 8.87
N ALA A 276 2.56 16.99 8.97
CA ALA A 276 2.42 17.68 10.26
C ALA A 276 1.03 17.43 10.88
N TRP A 277 -0.02 17.42 10.06
CA TRP A 277 -1.37 17.12 10.53
C TRP A 277 -1.51 15.68 11.03
N ILE A 278 -0.98 14.70 10.28
CA ILE A 278 -0.98 13.28 10.68
C ILE A 278 -0.17 13.08 11.97
N GLU A 279 0.99 13.71 12.13
CA GLU A 279 1.79 13.62 13.34
C GLU A 279 1.03 14.15 14.57
N GLN A 280 0.23 15.19 14.40
CA GLN A 280 -0.67 15.67 15.48
C GLN A 280 -1.69 14.58 15.83
N GLN A 281 -2.35 13.96 14.85
CA GLN A 281 -3.32 12.88 15.10
C GLN A 281 -2.66 11.64 15.74
N MET A 282 -1.42 11.31 15.36
CA MET A 282 -0.65 10.23 15.99
C MET A 282 -0.40 10.54 17.47
N ASN A 283 0.03 11.76 17.79
CA ASN A 283 0.24 12.20 19.18
C ASN A 283 -1.07 12.14 19.98
N ASP A 284 -2.18 12.60 19.42
CA ASP A 284 -3.51 12.54 20.04
C ASP A 284 -3.95 11.08 20.29
N GLY A 285 -3.56 10.15 19.42
CA GLY A 285 -3.74 8.69 19.57
C GLY A 285 -2.68 8.01 20.45
N GLY A 286 -1.74 8.75 21.05
CA GLY A 286 -0.71 8.22 21.95
C GLY A 286 0.45 7.53 21.27
N ILE A 287 0.68 7.79 19.97
CA ILE A 287 1.83 7.29 19.19
C ILE A 287 2.87 8.40 19.11
N ALA A 288 4.10 8.13 19.59
CA ALA A 288 5.19 9.09 19.48
C ALA A 288 5.71 9.20 18.03
N CYS A 289 5.94 10.44 17.59
CA CYS A 289 6.47 10.77 16.26
C CYS A 289 7.93 11.22 16.31
#